data_086f3177f740bc6f8f86e7bf5b2b8e93
#
_entry.id   086f3177f740bc6f8f86e7bf5b2b8e93
#
_cell.length_a   1.000
_cell.length_b   1.000
_cell.length_c   1.000
_cell.angle_alpha   90.00
_cell.angle_beta   90.00
_cell.angle_gamma   90.00
#
_symmetry.space_group_name_H-M   'P 1'
#
loop_
_entity.id
_entity.type
_entity.pdbx_description
1 polymer ?
#
loop_
_entity_poly.entity_id
_entity_poly.type
_entity_poly.pdbx_seq_one_letter_code
_entity_poly.pdbx_strand_id
1 'polypeptide(L)'
;MDPLYASSVLTNLLAIVFSFYLLFRFFEISFLNPIVKLSFSTLDPFCRPFRIFLPIMFGIDLACIFWIIDLKFISFYLFSSSKEMDFDLVNAISWSILSLFFLISQILRFSLFISIIGSWVAPTSNNPFLSICHNITQPLLKPFQRLTNFGGMDF
;
A
#
# COMPACT_ATOMS: atom_id res chain seq x y z
N MET A 1 -25.57 7.62 10.53
CA MET A 1 -24.09 7.50 10.46
C MET A 1 -23.53 8.87 10.80
N ASP A 2 -22.69 8.94 11.82
CA ASP A 2 -22.06 10.22 12.16
C ASP A 2 -21.17 10.70 11.00
N PRO A 3 -21.30 11.95 10.57
CA PRO A 3 -20.53 12.47 9.44
C PRO A 3 -19.02 12.42 9.68
N LEU A 4 -18.60 12.57 10.94
CA LEU A 4 -17.19 12.45 11.34
C LEU A 4 -16.67 11.01 11.17
N TYR A 5 -17.46 10.02 11.54
CA TYR A 5 -17.12 8.62 11.32
C TYR A 5 -17.03 8.29 9.83
N ALA A 6 -17.98 8.74 9.01
CA ALA A 6 -17.93 8.54 7.57
C ALA A 6 -16.67 9.18 6.94
N SER A 7 -16.30 10.38 7.40
CA SER A 7 -15.09 11.07 6.96
C SER A 7 -13.81 10.33 7.37
N SER A 8 -13.78 9.72 8.56
CA SER A 8 -12.63 8.92 9.01
C SER A 8 -12.45 7.65 8.14
N VAL A 9 -13.53 7.02 7.73
CA VAL A 9 -13.49 5.86 6.81
C VAL A 9 -12.98 6.30 5.44
N LEU A 10 -13.42 7.44 4.93
CA LEU A 10 -12.97 7.95 3.63
C LEU A 10 -11.48 8.28 3.62
N THR A 11 -10.97 8.96 4.65
CA THR A 11 -9.54 9.26 4.77
C THR A 11 -8.70 7.99 4.90
N ASN A 12 -9.22 6.97 5.60
CA ASN A 12 -8.57 5.67 5.68
C ASN A 12 -8.52 4.95 4.33
N LEU A 13 -9.57 5.00 3.52
CA LEU A 13 -9.58 4.46 2.15
C LEU A 13 -8.57 5.18 1.26
N LEU A 14 -8.46 6.51 1.36
CA LEU A 14 -7.44 7.26 0.63
C LEU A 14 -6.01 6.83 1.04
N ALA A 15 -5.76 6.60 2.32
CA ALA A 15 -4.47 6.09 2.79
C ALA A 15 -4.14 4.71 2.19
N ILE A 16 -5.13 3.83 2.00
CA ILE A 16 -4.96 2.54 1.31
C ILE A 16 -4.55 2.75 -0.15
N VAL A 17 -5.20 3.67 -0.85
CA VAL A 17 -4.89 3.97 -2.27
C VAL A 17 -3.47 4.53 -2.41
N PHE A 18 -3.05 5.44 -1.54
CA PHE A 18 -1.67 5.95 -1.50
C PHE A 18 -0.65 4.84 -1.16
N SER A 19 -1.03 3.86 -0.33
CA SER A 19 -0.15 2.73 -0.01
C SER A 19 0.06 1.79 -1.21
N PHE A 20 -0.98 1.56 -2.02
CA PHE A 20 -0.81 0.85 -3.29
C PHE A 20 0.10 1.62 -4.26
N TYR A 21 -0.08 2.93 -4.38
CA TYR A 21 0.79 3.76 -5.21
C TYR A 21 2.26 3.70 -4.75
N LEU A 22 2.52 3.75 -3.44
CA LEU A 22 3.86 3.59 -2.87
C LEU A 22 4.48 2.25 -3.26
N LEU A 23 3.71 1.15 -3.15
CA LEU A 23 4.17 -0.19 -3.50
C LEU A 23 4.39 -0.35 -5.01
N PHE A 24 3.54 0.22 -5.86
CA PHE A 24 3.73 0.19 -7.30
C PHE A 24 5.05 0.86 -7.71
N ARG A 25 5.40 1.94 -7.03
CA ARG A 25 6.65 2.64 -7.25
C ARG A 25 7.84 1.87 -6.71
N PHE A 26 7.75 1.35 -5.50
CA PHE A 26 8.82 0.60 -4.84
C PHE A 26 9.17 -0.69 -5.59
N PHE A 27 8.18 -1.41 -6.11
CA PHE A 27 8.39 -2.63 -6.89
C PHE A 27 8.54 -2.37 -8.40
N GLU A 28 8.62 -1.11 -8.83
CA GLU A 28 8.79 -0.70 -10.23
C GLU A 28 7.81 -1.40 -11.19
N ILE A 29 6.53 -1.50 -10.79
CA ILE A 29 5.52 -2.19 -11.58
C ILE A 29 5.27 -1.45 -12.89
N SER A 30 5.19 -2.22 -13.98
CA SER A 30 5.09 -1.70 -15.35
C SER A 30 3.88 -0.77 -15.55
N PHE A 31 4.11 0.39 -16.16
CA PHE A 31 3.08 1.34 -16.60
C PHE A 31 2.15 0.81 -17.71
N LEU A 32 2.44 -0.36 -18.29
CA LEU A 32 1.54 -1.03 -19.22
C LEU A 32 0.25 -1.50 -18.53
N ASN A 33 0.31 -1.67 -17.20
CA ASN A 33 -0.86 -2.01 -16.40
C ASN A 33 -1.78 -0.78 -16.24
N PRO A 34 -3.05 -0.85 -16.65
CA PRO A 34 -3.99 0.28 -16.59
C PRO A 34 -4.24 0.79 -15.17
N ILE A 35 -4.23 -0.10 -14.17
CA ILE A 35 -4.44 0.28 -12.77
C ILE A 35 -3.25 1.10 -12.27
N VAL A 36 -2.03 0.68 -12.59
CA VAL A 36 -0.80 1.39 -12.25
C VAL A 36 -0.78 2.76 -12.90
N LYS A 37 -1.06 2.81 -14.22
CA LYS A 37 -1.13 4.08 -14.97
C LYS A 37 -2.14 5.04 -14.37
N LEU A 38 -3.33 4.57 -14.00
CA LEU A 38 -4.37 5.39 -13.37
C LEU A 38 -3.89 5.92 -12.02
N SER A 39 -3.28 5.07 -11.18
CA SER A 39 -2.76 5.47 -9.87
C SER A 39 -1.71 6.57 -9.98
N PHE A 40 -0.76 6.43 -10.91
CA PHE A 40 0.26 7.45 -11.15
C PHE A 40 -0.33 8.75 -11.70
N SER A 41 -1.26 8.68 -12.64
CA SER A 41 -1.92 9.86 -13.19
C SER A 41 -2.68 10.66 -12.14
N THR A 42 -3.30 9.98 -11.17
CA THR A 42 -4.15 10.60 -10.15
C THR A 42 -3.36 11.07 -8.93
N LEU A 43 -2.41 10.26 -8.44
CA LEU A 43 -1.75 10.50 -7.15
C LEU A 43 -0.41 11.23 -7.28
N ASP A 44 0.29 11.08 -8.39
CA ASP A 44 1.58 11.74 -8.60
C ASP A 44 1.52 13.26 -8.49
N PRO A 45 0.47 13.97 -9.00
CA PRO A 45 0.34 15.41 -8.84
C PRO A 45 0.31 15.88 -7.37
N PHE A 46 -0.22 15.05 -6.45
CA PHE A 46 -0.24 15.37 -5.01
C PHE A 46 1.12 15.17 -4.36
N CYS A 47 1.90 14.20 -4.79
CA CYS A 47 3.23 13.93 -4.25
C CYS A 47 4.30 14.87 -4.80
N ARG A 48 4.17 15.35 -6.04
CA ARG A 48 5.18 16.21 -6.71
C ARG A 48 5.64 17.42 -5.91
N PRO A 49 4.74 18.28 -5.36
CA PRO A 49 5.17 19.46 -4.62
C PRO A 49 5.96 19.11 -3.36
N PHE A 50 5.63 18.00 -2.72
CA PHE A 50 6.31 17.55 -1.49
C PHE A 50 7.67 16.93 -1.76
N ARG A 51 7.95 16.44 -2.97
CA ARG A 51 9.25 15.86 -3.35
C ARG A 51 10.40 16.88 -3.35
N ILE A 52 10.10 18.16 -3.34
CA ILE A 52 11.11 19.23 -3.19
C ILE A 52 11.77 19.10 -1.79
N PHE A 53 10.99 18.78 -0.77
CA PHE A 53 11.44 18.64 0.61
C PHE A 53 11.67 17.18 1.03
N LEU A 54 10.91 16.26 0.45
CA LEU A 54 10.89 14.83 0.75
C LEU A 54 11.22 14.04 -0.53
N PRO A 55 12.51 13.94 -0.89
CA PRO A 55 12.91 13.29 -2.13
C PRO A 55 12.69 11.77 -2.08
N ILE A 56 12.80 11.14 -3.24
CA ILE A 56 12.81 9.69 -3.35
C ILE A 56 14.18 9.18 -2.93
N MET A 57 14.21 8.30 -1.92
CA MET A 57 15.44 7.69 -1.42
C MET A 57 15.31 6.16 -1.45
N PHE A 58 16.31 5.48 -2.02
CA PHE A 58 16.35 4.01 -2.11
C PHE A 58 15.11 3.37 -2.76
N GLY A 59 14.49 4.04 -3.74
CA GLY A 59 13.25 3.61 -4.38
C GLY A 59 11.98 3.91 -3.57
N ILE A 60 12.10 4.44 -2.36
CA ILE A 60 10.97 4.79 -1.49
C ILE A 60 10.62 6.28 -1.70
N ASP A 61 9.37 6.55 -1.99
CA ASP A 61 8.83 7.91 -2.13
C ASP A 61 8.42 8.47 -0.76
N LEU A 62 9.31 9.28 -0.16
CA LEU A 62 9.08 9.87 1.16
C LEU A 62 7.86 10.82 1.17
N ALA A 63 7.58 11.50 0.06
CA ALA A 63 6.39 12.35 -0.06
C ALA A 63 5.11 11.52 0.02
N CYS A 64 5.12 10.31 -0.56
CA CYS A 64 3.98 9.40 -0.45
C CYS A 64 3.79 8.87 0.97
N ILE A 65 4.88 8.51 1.66
CA ILE A 65 4.84 8.11 3.08
C ILE A 65 4.26 9.22 3.95
N PHE A 66 4.68 10.46 3.72
CA PHE A 66 4.13 11.62 4.43
C PHE A 66 2.61 11.69 4.26
N TRP A 67 2.10 11.60 3.04
CA TRP A 67 0.66 11.60 2.77
C TRP A 67 -0.08 10.46 3.47
N ILE A 68 0.49 9.26 3.50
CA ILE A 68 -0.15 8.12 4.19
C ILE A 68 -0.23 8.37 5.69
N ILE A 69 0.84 8.85 6.31
CA ILE A 69 0.89 9.15 7.74
C ILE A 69 -0.11 10.27 8.09
N ASP A 70 -0.14 11.33 7.29
CA ASP A 70 -1.05 12.46 7.46
C ASP A 70 -2.52 12.02 7.36
N LEU A 71 -2.87 11.24 6.34
CA LEU A 71 -4.21 10.68 6.18
C LEU A 71 -4.60 9.75 7.33
N LYS A 72 -3.66 8.96 7.85
CA LYS A 72 -3.89 8.11 9.03
C LYS A 72 -4.10 8.94 10.29
N PHE A 73 -3.33 10.00 10.46
CA PHE A 73 -3.49 10.94 11.57
C PHE A 73 -4.86 11.62 11.54
N ILE A 74 -5.25 12.15 10.37
CA ILE A 74 -6.57 12.76 10.18
C ILE A 74 -7.68 11.72 10.44
N SER A 75 -7.55 10.51 9.92
CA SER A 75 -8.52 9.44 10.14
C SER A 75 -8.68 9.12 11.64
N PHE A 76 -7.59 9.04 12.38
CA PHE A 76 -7.60 8.81 13.82
C PHE A 76 -8.26 9.98 14.58
N TYR A 77 -7.91 11.22 14.23
CA TYR A 77 -8.51 12.41 14.82
C TYR A 77 -10.03 12.45 14.61
N LEU A 78 -10.50 12.23 13.39
CA LEU A 78 -11.93 12.20 13.08
C LEU A 78 -12.66 11.05 13.80
N PHE A 79 -12.02 9.89 13.90
CA PHE A 79 -12.57 8.75 14.63
C PHE A 79 -12.67 9.05 16.14
N SER A 80 -11.63 9.58 16.76
CA SER A 80 -11.61 9.95 18.17
C SER A 80 -12.69 10.98 18.48
N SER A 81 -12.82 12.01 17.64
CA SER A 81 -13.87 13.03 17.76
C SER A 81 -15.29 12.47 17.62
N SER A 82 -15.48 11.47 16.74
CA SER A 82 -16.79 10.82 16.56
C SER A 82 -17.20 9.95 17.76
N LYS A 83 -16.25 9.52 18.56
CA LYS A 83 -16.46 8.65 19.74
C LYS A 83 -16.32 9.39 21.06
N GLU A 84 -16.13 10.73 21.03
CA GLU A 84 -15.91 11.57 22.21
C GLU A 84 -14.76 11.06 23.10
N MET A 85 -13.73 10.47 22.44
CA MET A 85 -12.55 9.95 23.15
C MET A 85 -11.54 11.06 23.34
N ASP A 86 -10.79 11.00 24.46
CA ASP A 86 -9.69 11.92 24.69
C ASP A 86 -8.64 11.81 23.60
N PHE A 87 -8.33 12.94 22.96
CA PHE A 87 -7.32 13.01 21.92
C PHE A 87 -5.96 13.36 22.50
N ASP A 88 -5.03 12.40 22.43
CA ASP A 88 -3.62 12.61 22.78
C ASP A 88 -2.77 12.65 21.51
N LEU A 89 -2.08 13.76 21.30
CA LEU A 89 -1.25 14.00 20.12
C LEU A 89 -0.13 12.98 19.97
N VAL A 90 0.54 12.61 21.07
CA VAL A 90 1.67 11.67 21.04
C VAL A 90 1.20 10.28 20.62
N ASN A 91 0.10 9.83 21.20
CA ASN A 91 -0.52 8.56 20.84
C ASN A 91 -1.03 8.57 19.39
N ALA A 92 -1.60 9.68 18.92
CA ALA A 92 -2.09 9.80 17.54
C ALA A 92 -0.96 9.70 16.52
N ILE A 93 0.18 10.36 16.75
CA ILE A 93 1.35 10.27 15.87
C ILE A 93 1.92 8.85 15.87
N SER A 94 2.12 8.27 17.07
CA SER A 94 2.65 6.91 17.22
C SER A 94 1.76 5.87 16.50
N TRP A 95 0.44 6.01 16.68
CA TRP A 95 -0.55 5.15 16.05
C TRP A 95 -0.57 5.29 14.52
N SER A 96 -0.39 6.51 14.00
CA SER A 96 -0.32 6.77 12.56
C SER A 96 0.89 6.11 11.91
N ILE A 97 2.05 6.16 12.56
CA ILE A 97 3.28 5.50 12.09
C ILE A 97 3.13 3.98 12.13
N LEU A 98 2.64 3.42 13.24
CA LEU A 98 2.39 1.99 13.36
C LEU A 98 1.38 1.48 12.32
N SER A 99 0.32 2.25 12.08
CA SER A 99 -0.71 1.89 11.11
C SER A 99 -0.21 1.88 9.66
N LEU A 100 0.82 2.66 9.32
CA LEU A 100 1.51 2.58 8.04
C LEU A 100 2.13 1.18 7.82
N PHE A 101 2.92 0.69 8.78
CA PHE A 101 3.56 -0.62 8.70
C PHE A 101 2.53 -1.74 8.64
N PHE A 102 1.48 -1.63 9.46
CA PHE A 102 0.38 -2.59 9.47
C PHE A 102 -0.35 -2.64 8.13
N LEU A 103 -0.63 -1.48 7.53
CA LEU A 103 -1.30 -1.37 6.25
C LEU A 103 -0.47 -1.98 5.11
N ILE A 104 0.83 -1.66 5.05
CA ILE A 104 1.74 -2.25 4.06
C ILE A 104 1.79 -3.77 4.22
N SER A 105 1.95 -4.27 5.45
CA SER A 105 1.96 -5.71 5.75
C SER A 105 0.67 -6.40 5.33
N GLN A 106 -0.49 -5.77 5.54
CA GLN A 106 -1.77 -6.30 5.07
C GLN A 106 -1.83 -6.39 3.56
N ILE A 107 -1.45 -5.34 2.84
CA ILE A 107 -1.45 -5.35 1.37
C ILE A 107 -0.54 -6.45 0.83
N LEU A 108 0.67 -6.60 1.38
CA LEU A 108 1.60 -7.66 0.98
C LEU A 108 1.02 -9.05 1.24
N ARG A 109 0.42 -9.26 2.42
CA ARG A 109 -0.22 -10.54 2.77
C ARG A 109 -1.38 -10.88 1.83
N PHE A 110 -2.27 -9.91 1.54
CA PHE A 110 -3.37 -10.12 0.60
C PHE A 110 -2.87 -10.36 -0.83
N SER A 111 -1.84 -9.65 -1.26
CA SER A 111 -1.23 -9.85 -2.59
C SER A 111 -0.65 -11.25 -2.72
N LEU A 112 0.04 -11.77 -1.69
CA LEU A 112 0.52 -13.15 -1.64
C LEU A 112 -0.64 -14.16 -1.77
N PHE A 113 -1.68 -13.99 -0.98
CA PHE A 113 -2.84 -14.88 -0.98
C PHE A 113 -3.54 -14.90 -2.35
N ILE A 114 -3.78 -13.72 -2.92
CA ILE A 114 -4.40 -13.59 -4.24
C ILE A 114 -3.50 -14.18 -5.34
N SER A 115 -2.19 -14.00 -5.25
CA SER A 115 -1.23 -14.56 -6.20
C SER A 115 -1.25 -16.10 -6.19
N ILE A 116 -1.31 -16.71 -5.02
CA ILE A 116 -1.38 -18.17 -4.85
C ILE A 116 -2.71 -18.71 -5.43
N ILE A 117 -3.84 -18.14 -5.02
CA ILE A 117 -5.15 -18.57 -5.54
C ILE A 117 -5.24 -18.33 -7.05
N GLY A 118 -4.78 -17.18 -7.52
CA GLY A 118 -4.78 -16.82 -8.93
C GLY A 118 -4.00 -17.79 -9.80
N SER A 119 -2.87 -18.31 -9.30
CA SER A 119 -2.07 -19.31 -10.02
C SER A 119 -2.80 -20.65 -10.19
N TRP A 120 -3.73 -20.99 -9.30
CA TRP A 120 -4.51 -22.22 -9.38
C TRP A 120 -5.78 -22.07 -10.20
N VAL A 121 -6.50 -20.96 -10.00
CA VAL A 121 -7.82 -20.74 -10.62
C VAL A 121 -7.70 -20.26 -12.07
N ALA A 122 -6.70 -19.44 -12.36
CA ALA A 122 -6.57 -18.80 -13.66
C ALA A 122 -5.09 -18.61 -14.08
N PRO A 123 -4.33 -19.70 -14.28
CA PRO A 123 -2.88 -19.66 -14.53
C PRO A 123 -2.49 -18.88 -15.80
N THR A 124 -3.39 -18.78 -16.77
CA THR A 124 -3.18 -18.10 -18.06
C THR A 124 -3.92 -16.77 -18.20
N SER A 125 -4.51 -16.26 -17.09
CA SER A 125 -5.28 -15.02 -17.17
C SER A 125 -4.39 -13.79 -17.28
N ASN A 126 -4.69 -12.93 -18.26
CA ASN A 126 -4.08 -11.60 -18.40
C ASN A 126 -4.80 -10.55 -17.54
N ASN A 127 -5.27 -10.92 -16.35
CA ASN A 127 -5.94 -9.98 -15.47
C ASN A 127 -4.93 -8.97 -14.90
N PRO A 128 -5.13 -7.65 -15.12
CA PRO A 128 -4.22 -6.62 -14.64
C PRO A 128 -4.01 -6.64 -13.12
N PHE A 129 -5.04 -7.00 -12.36
CA PHE A 129 -4.98 -7.07 -10.90
C PHE A 129 -4.12 -8.24 -10.42
N LEU A 130 -4.27 -9.44 -11.02
CA LEU A 130 -3.42 -10.59 -10.72
C LEU A 130 -1.96 -10.32 -11.06
N SER A 131 -1.70 -9.66 -12.19
CA SER A 131 -0.36 -9.25 -12.59
C SER A 131 0.30 -8.33 -11.53
N ILE A 132 -0.44 -7.39 -10.96
CA ILE A 132 0.05 -6.53 -9.88
C ILE A 132 0.41 -7.37 -8.65
N CYS A 133 -0.51 -8.22 -8.17
CA CYS A 133 -0.27 -9.07 -7.02
C CYS A 133 0.96 -9.96 -7.22
N HIS A 134 1.12 -10.54 -8.39
CA HIS A 134 2.28 -11.34 -8.75
C HIS A 134 3.58 -10.53 -8.75
N ASN A 135 3.59 -9.34 -9.35
CA ASN A 135 4.76 -8.46 -9.40
C ASN A 135 5.20 -7.96 -8.01
N ILE A 136 4.24 -7.71 -7.10
CA ILE A 136 4.53 -7.35 -5.71
C ILE A 136 5.13 -8.54 -4.94
N THR A 137 4.61 -9.74 -5.18
CA THR A 137 4.99 -10.93 -4.40
C THR A 137 6.25 -11.62 -4.91
N GLN A 138 6.53 -11.54 -6.21
CA GLN A 138 7.70 -12.18 -6.84
C GLN A 138 9.03 -11.83 -6.17
N PRO A 139 9.38 -10.56 -5.91
CA PRO A 139 10.65 -10.22 -5.25
C PRO A 139 10.72 -10.72 -3.81
N LEU A 140 9.57 -10.84 -3.12
CA LEU A 140 9.49 -11.38 -1.77
C LEU A 140 9.71 -12.89 -1.74
N LEU A 141 9.25 -13.61 -2.77
CA LEU A 141 9.40 -15.07 -2.88
C LEU A 141 10.75 -15.51 -3.42
N LYS A 142 11.45 -14.67 -4.21
CA LYS A 142 12.78 -15.01 -4.78
C LYS A 142 13.78 -15.59 -3.79
N PRO A 143 13.98 -15.05 -2.57
CA PRO A 143 14.94 -15.62 -1.63
C PRO A 143 14.53 -17.02 -1.15
N PHE A 144 13.22 -17.29 -1.05
CA PHE A 144 12.69 -18.59 -0.63
C PHE A 144 12.77 -19.63 -1.75
N GLN A 145 12.53 -19.24 -3.00
CA GLN A 145 12.67 -20.13 -4.17
C GLN A 145 14.09 -20.68 -4.31
N ARG A 146 15.12 -19.91 -3.93
CA ARG A 146 16.50 -20.41 -3.91
C ARG A 146 16.73 -21.49 -2.86
N LEU A 147 15.95 -21.50 -1.77
CA LEU A 147 16.06 -22.51 -0.71
C LEU A 147 15.31 -23.80 -1.06
N THR A 148 14.28 -23.72 -1.90
CA THR A 148 13.49 -24.89 -2.33
C THR A 148 14.09 -25.64 -3.52
N ASN A 149 15.04 -25.02 -4.25
CA ASN A 149 15.79 -25.66 -5.35
C ASN A 149 16.89 -26.65 -4.87
N PHE A 150 16.83 -27.11 -3.62
CA PHE A 150 17.63 -28.22 -3.16
C PHE A 150 16.98 -29.54 -3.62
N GLY A 151 17.36 -30.02 -4.83
CA GLY A 151 17.02 -31.37 -5.24
C GLY A 151 16.37 -31.54 -6.62
N GLY A 152 16.41 -30.53 -7.52
CA GLY A 152 16.05 -30.74 -8.94
C GLY A 152 14.58 -31.03 -9.24
N MET A 153 13.67 -30.70 -8.33
CA MET A 153 12.24 -30.68 -8.59
C MET A 153 11.74 -29.24 -8.54
N ASP A 154 11.41 -28.69 -9.72
CA ASP A 154 10.64 -27.46 -9.85
C ASP A 154 9.20 -27.74 -9.38
N PHE A 155 8.80 -27.12 -8.28
CA PHE A 155 7.40 -27.07 -7.85
C PHE A 155 6.83 -25.68 -8.18
#